data_eabf1e3be30812fe73cec3922ad9aa3d
#
_entry.id   eabf1e3be30812fe73cec3922ad9aa3d
#
_cell.length_a   1.000
_cell.length_b   1.000
_cell.length_c   1.000
_cell.angle_alpha   90.00
_cell.angle_beta   90.00
_cell.angle_gamma   90.00
#
_symmetry.space_group_name_H-M   'P 1'
#
loop_
_entity.id
_entity.type
_entity.pdbx_description
1 polymer ?
#
loop_
_entity_poly.entity_id
_entity_poly.type
_entity_poly.pdbx_seq_one_letter_code
_entity_poly.pdbx_strand_id
1 'polypeptide(L)'
;KAQRELEKAGVTVILNAMVTNVDADSVTYKDMKTEQETTISTPTKIWSAGVAASPLGKQIADQLGVEADRAGKVAVNADLSVGDEPNLFIVGDMMNRDRLPGVAQVAIQSGAYVGKIIKEQVEHDVAPENRDPFEYFDKGSMAIINRFNAVVKVGKVEITGFIGWLMWLGVHLSFLTGTRNRLVAVSYTHLTLPTKRI
;
A
#
# COMPACT_ATOMS: atom_id res chain seq x y z
N LYS A 1 3.01 -15.97 -10.78
CA LYS A 1 2.75 -15.35 -12.11
C LYS A 1 3.56 -14.06 -12.27
N ALA A 2 3.51 -13.10 -11.33
CA ALA A 2 4.28 -11.85 -11.40
C ALA A 2 5.78 -12.08 -11.62
N GLN A 3 6.40 -13.00 -10.87
CA GLN A 3 7.81 -13.37 -11.03
C GLN A 3 8.13 -13.77 -12.47
N ARG A 4 7.33 -14.66 -13.08
CA ARG A 4 7.52 -15.12 -14.46
C ARG A 4 7.47 -13.96 -15.47
N GLU A 5 6.60 -12.99 -15.27
CA GLU A 5 6.50 -11.82 -16.15
C GLU A 5 7.71 -10.88 -16.00
N LEU A 6 8.24 -10.73 -14.81
CA LEU A 6 9.50 -9.99 -14.56
C LEU A 6 10.69 -10.71 -15.21
N GLU A 7 10.79 -12.02 -15.04
CA GLU A 7 11.87 -12.82 -15.65
C GLU A 7 11.82 -12.79 -17.18
N LYS A 8 10.64 -12.83 -17.80
CA LYS A 8 10.47 -12.61 -19.25
C LYS A 8 10.93 -11.23 -19.72
N ALA A 9 10.83 -10.22 -18.85
CA ALA A 9 11.32 -8.89 -19.12
C ALA A 9 12.83 -8.71 -18.88
N GLY A 10 13.55 -9.79 -18.54
CA GLY A 10 14.99 -9.79 -18.30
C GLY A 10 15.40 -9.44 -16.86
N VAL A 11 14.46 -9.42 -15.92
CA VAL A 11 14.74 -9.15 -14.51
C VAL A 11 15.11 -10.43 -13.79
N THR A 12 16.25 -10.46 -13.10
CA THR A 12 16.58 -11.54 -12.17
C THR A 12 15.83 -11.34 -10.86
N VAL A 13 14.94 -12.26 -10.51
CA VAL A 13 14.15 -12.20 -9.27
C VAL A 13 14.77 -13.13 -8.23
N ILE A 14 15.28 -12.56 -7.14
CA ILE A 14 15.88 -13.30 -6.03
C ILE A 14 14.88 -13.27 -4.86
N LEU A 15 14.34 -14.43 -4.52
CA LEU A 15 13.39 -14.61 -3.43
C LEU A 15 14.09 -15.11 -2.17
N ASN A 16 13.46 -14.95 -1.02
CA ASN A 16 13.99 -15.30 0.30
C ASN A 16 15.35 -14.64 0.61
N ALA A 17 15.61 -13.49 0.02
CA ALA A 17 16.82 -12.71 0.22
C ALA A 17 16.55 -11.56 1.19
N MET A 18 17.37 -11.45 2.20
CA MET A 18 17.38 -10.33 3.15
C MET A 18 18.62 -9.47 2.88
N VAL A 19 18.44 -8.22 2.49
CA VAL A 19 19.56 -7.30 2.31
C VAL A 19 20.18 -7.01 3.68
N THR A 20 21.48 -7.28 3.80
CA THR A 20 22.26 -7.12 5.04
C THR A 20 23.18 -5.91 5.00
N ASN A 21 23.62 -5.51 3.79
CA ASN A 21 24.48 -4.34 3.62
C ASN A 21 24.22 -3.62 2.28
N VAL A 22 24.40 -2.31 2.27
CA VAL A 22 24.32 -1.45 1.06
C VAL A 22 25.48 -0.45 1.12
N ASP A 23 26.44 -0.62 0.21
CA ASP A 23 27.60 0.27 0.07
C ASP A 23 27.44 1.22 -1.13
N ALA A 24 28.45 2.05 -1.37
CA ALA A 24 28.47 2.97 -2.50
C ALA A 24 28.37 2.27 -3.86
N ASP A 25 28.93 1.08 -3.98
CA ASP A 25 29.10 0.34 -5.24
C ASP A 25 28.66 -1.13 -5.16
N SER A 26 28.02 -1.54 -4.05
CA SER A 26 27.53 -2.90 -3.89
C SER A 26 26.26 -3.02 -3.04
N VAL A 27 25.60 -4.16 -3.15
CA VAL A 27 24.51 -4.62 -2.27
C VAL A 27 24.81 -6.05 -1.85
N THR A 28 24.79 -6.32 -0.55
CA THR A 28 24.91 -7.67 0.00
C THR A 28 23.57 -8.17 0.51
N TYR A 29 23.22 -9.38 0.15
CA TYR A 29 22.03 -10.05 0.70
C TYR A 29 22.37 -11.44 1.22
N LYS A 30 21.61 -11.88 2.21
CA LYS A 30 21.65 -13.22 2.80
C LYS A 30 20.45 -14.01 2.28
N ASP A 31 20.71 -15.18 1.73
CA ASP A 31 19.65 -16.16 1.42
C ASP A 31 19.13 -16.75 2.74
N MET A 32 17.83 -16.57 2.99
CA MET A 32 17.21 -16.98 4.26
C MET A 32 17.02 -18.50 4.38
N LYS A 33 17.28 -19.27 3.33
CA LYS A 33 17.21 -20.73 3.36
C LYS A 33 18.58 -21.39 3.57
N THR A 34 19.59 -20.86 2.87
CA THR A 34 20.95 -21.42 2.88
C THR A 34 21.88 -20.68 3.83
N GLU A 35 21.45 -19.52 4.33
CA GLU A 35 22.23 -18.58 5.14
C GLU A 35 23.48 -18.01 4.44
N GLN A 36 23.66 -18.28 3.16
CA GLN A 36 24.78 -17.76 2.38
C GLN A 36 24.61 -16.29 2.07
N GLU A 37 25.70 -15.54 2.17
CA GLU A 37 25.77 -14.14 1.75
C GLU A 37 26.29 -14.03 0.34
N THR A 38 25.70 -13.14 -0.43
CA THR A 38 26.08 -12.83 -1.81
C THR A 38 26.15 -11.32 -1.97
N THR A 39 27.24 -10.83 -2.54
CA THR A 39 27.44 -9.41 -2.85
C THR A 39 27.32 -9.18 -4.35
N ILE A 40 26.48 -8.23 -4.74
CA ILE A 40 26.29 -7.77 -6.12
C ILE A 40 26.96 -6.42 -6.25
N SER A 41 27.94 -6.30 -7.13
CA SER A 41 28.56 -5.01 -7.46
C SER A 41 27.62 -4.21 -8.38
N THR A 42 27.23 -3.02 -7.95
CA THR A 42 26.37 -2.12 -8.72
C THR A 42 26.45 -0.68 -8.19
N PRO A 43 26.64 0.32 -9.05
CA PRO A 43 26.59 1.72 -8.66
C PRO A 43 25.16 2.24 -8.47
N THR A 44 24.14 1.57 -9.04
CA THR A 44 22.74 2.00 -8.99
C THR A 44 21.93 1.09 -8.09
N LYS A 45 21.34 1.63 -7.03
CA LYS A 45 20.47 0.94 -6.09
C LYS A 45 19.18 1.72 -5.93
N ILE A 46 18.05 0.99 -5.97
CA ILE A 46 16.72 1.53 -5.69
C ILE A 46 16.13 0.76 -4.51
N TRP A 47 16.00 1.43 -3.38
CA TRP A 47 15.37 0.86 -2.20
C TRP A 47 13.88 1.21 -2.19
N SER A 48 13.03 0.21 -2.36
CA SER A 48 11.57 0.38 -2.36
C SER A 48 10.86 -0.47 -1.30
N ALA A 49 11.60 -0.97 -0.33
CA ALA A 49 11.08 -1.76 0.79
C ALA A 49 11.06 -0.95 2.09
N GLY A 50 10.12 -1.30 3.00
CA GLY A 50 10.04 -0.72 4.31
C GLY A 50 9.38 0.67 4.32
N VAL A 51 8.07 0.69 4.47
CA VAL A 51 7.31 1.93 4.70
C VAL A 51 7.11 2.09 6.20
N ALA A 52 7.48 3.27 6.73
CA ALA A 52 7.17 3.67 8.09
C ALA A 52 5.95 4.61 8.10
N ALA A 53 5.16 4.54 9.17
CA ALA A 53 4.09 5.49 9.40
C ALA A 53 4.65 6.90 9.68
N SER A 54 3.79 7.92 9.56
CA SER A 54 4.17 9.29 9.91
C SER A 54 4.65 9.38 11.36
N PRO A 55 5.72 10.17 11.67
CA PRO A 55 6.14 10.44 13.04
C PRO A 55 5.03 10.97 13.95
N LEU A 56 3.99 11.57 13.38
CA LEU A 56 2.80 12.02 14.10
C LEU A 56 2.10 10.86 14.83
N GLY A 57 2.06 9.66 14.22
CA GLY A 57 1.49 8.47 14.86
C GLY A 57 2.18 8.15 16.19
N LYS A 58 3.53 8.16 16.17
CA LYS A 58 4.29 7.94 17.41
C LYS A 58 4.04 9.02 18.46
N GLN A 59 3.96 10.29 18.05
CA GLN A 59 3.67 11.39 18.98
C GLN A 59 2.30 11.22 19.65
N ILE A 60 1.28 10.85 18.90
CA ILE A 60 -0.06 10.56 19.43
C ILE A 60 -0.01 9.36 20.39
N ALA A 61 0.66 8.28 19.99
CA ALA A 61 0.80 7.09 20.81
C ALA A 61 1.49 7.39 22.15
N ASP A 62 2.59 8.14 22.13
CA ASP A 62 3.33 8.54 23.32
C ASP A 62 2.49 9.44 24.25
N GLN A 63 1.68 10.36 23.69
CA GLN A 63 0.82 11.27 24.47
C GLN A 63 -0.36 10.58 25.13
N LEU A 64 -0.94 9.56 24.45
CA LEU A 64 -2.12 8.86 24.94
C LEU A 64 -1.78 7.55 25.66
N GLY A 65 -0.50 7.16 25.71
CA GLY A 65 -0.08 5.89 26.32
C GLY A 65 -0.57 4.66 25.56
N VAL A 66 -0.83 4.76 24.24
CA VAL A 66 -1.25 3.65 23.41
C VAL A 66 -0.07 3.02 22.66
N GLU A 67 -0.21 1.78 22.22
CA GLU A 67 0.85 1.08 21.53
C GLU A 67 1.05 1.57 20.08
N ALA A 68 2.31 1.70 19.67
CA ALA A 68 2.71 1.80 18.28
C ALA A 68 3.61 0.64 17.91
N ASP A 69 3.44 0.08 16.71
CA ASP A 69 4.29 -1.00 16.23
C ASP A 69 5.68 -0.48 15.77
N ARG A 70 6.56 -1.40 15.34
CA ARG A 70 7.92 -1.05 14.87
C ARG A 70 7.93 -0.13 13.64
N ALA A 71 6.85 -0.13 12.85
CA ALA A 71 6.69 0.74 11.70
C ALA A 71 6.05 2.09 12.07
N GLY A 72 5.73 2.32 13.35
CA GLY A 72 5.09 3.53 13.86
C GLY A 72 3.57 3.58 13.67
N LYS A 73 2.94 2.46 13.33
CA LYS A 73 1.48 2.38 13.23
C LYS A 73 0.87 2.27 14.63
N VAL A 74 -0.18 3.04 14.86
CA VAL A 74 -0.85 3.18 16.16
C VAL A 74 -1.99 2.18 16.29
N ALA A 75 -2.07 1.50 17.45
CA ALA A 75 -3.20 0.65 17.78
C ALA A 75 -4.49 1.48 17.87
N VAL A 76 -5.54 1.01 17.22
CA VAL A 76 -6.85 1.66 17.20
C VAL A 76 -7.95 0.72 17.70
N ASN A 77 -9.02 1.31 18.22
CA ASN A 77 -10.21 0.61 18.66
C ASN A 77 -11.01 0.02 17.47
N ALA A 78 -12.09 -0.68 17.77
CA ALA A 78 -12.97 -1.28 16.77
C ALA A 78 -13.60 -0.25 15.82
N ASP A 79 -13.86 0.94 16.31
CA ASP A 79 -14.41 2.10 15.58
C ASP A 79 -13.33 3.06 15.04
N LEU A 80 -12.07 2.63 15.03
CA LEU A 80 -10.90 3.40 14.60
C LEU A 80 -10.57 4.61 15.48
N SER A 81 -11.21 4.76 16.63
CA SER A 81 -10.79 5.74 17.65
C SER A 81 -9.50 5.29 18.35
N VAL A 82 -8.86 6.17 19.10
CA VAL A 82 -7.53 5.92 19.71
C VAL A 82 -7.60 5.96 21.22
N GLY A 83 -7.25 4.87 21.89
CA GLY A 83 -7.28 4.80 23.35
C GLY A 83 -8.67 5.14 23.91
N ASP A 84 -8.71 6.02 24.89
CA ASP A 84 -9.96 6.49 25.51
C ASP A 84 -10.51 7.78 24.86
N GLU A 85 -9.94 8.20 23.71
CA GLU A 85 -10.33 9.42 23.01
C GLU A 85 -11.34 9.11 21.87
N PRO A 86 -12.64 9.20 22.12
CA PRO A 86 -13.67 8.75 21.18
C PRO A 86 -13.80 9.65 19.94
N ASN A 87 -13.22 10.84 19.96
CA ASN A 87 -13.26 11.83 18.86
C ASN A 87 -11.92 11.95 18.11
N LEU A 88 -10.92 11.16 18.46
CA LEU A 88 -9.65 11.08 17.77
C LEU A 88 -9.57 9.77 16.97
N PHE A 89 -9.41 9.88 15.66
CA PHE A 89 -9.37 8.73 14.76
C PHE A 89 -8.04 8.64 14.03
N ILE A 90 -7.52 7.43 13.86
CA ILE A 90 -6.38 7.14 13.00
C ILE A 90 -6.82 6.14 11.94
N VAL A 91 -6.57 6.48 10.67
CA VAL A 91 -7.00 5.72 9.49
C VAL A 91 -5.85 5.47 8.51
N GLY A 92 -6.05 4.55 7.58
CA GLY A 92 -5.09 4.26 6.51
C GLY A 92 -3.78 3.68 7.02
N ASP A 93 -2.66 4.14 6.44
CA ASP A 93 -1.34 3.56 6.68
C ASP A 93 -0.79 3.77 8.09
N MET A 94 -1.34 4.74 8.83
CA MET A 94 -0.95 5.00 10.21
C MET A 94 -1.65 4.08 11.23
N MET A 95 -2.77 3.45 10.88
CA MET A 95 -3.49 2.58 11.82
C MET A 95 -2.89 1.18 11.88
N ASN A 96 -2.84 0.61 13.08
CA ASN A 96 -2.58 -0.80 13.33
C ASN A 96 -3.87 -1.47 13.81
N ARG A 97 -4.56 -2.15 12.90
CA ARG A 97 -5.76 -2.93 13.18
C ARG A 97 -5.74 -4.22 12.38
N ASP A 98 -5.91 -5.34 13.05
CA ASP A 98 -6.07 -6.67 12.44
C ASP A 98 -5.00 -7.04 11.40
N ARG A 99 -3.80 -6.43 11.49
CA ARG A 99 -2.70 -6.56 10.52
C ARG A 99 -3.11 -6.18 9.10
N LEU A 100 -4.05 -5.25 8.92
CA LEU A 100 -4.45 -4.78 7.62
C LEU A 100 -3.25 -4.21 6.84
N PRO A 101 -3.15 -4.52 5.54
CA PRO A 101 -2.03 -4.05 4.73
C PRO A 101 -2.11 -2.53 4.51
N GLY A 102 -0.94 -1.88 4.35
CA GLY A 102 -0.85 -0.49 3.92
C GLY A 102 -1.16 -0.36 2.43
N VAL A 103 -2.44 -0.34 2.08
CA VAL A 103 -2.93 -0.22 0.70
C VAL A 103 -4.02 0.84 0.61
N ALA A 104 -4.13 1.47 -0.56
CA ALA A 104 -5.08 2.55 -0.81
C ALA A 104 -6.53 2.19 -0.44
N GLN A 105 -6.95 0.93 -0.64
CA GLN A 105 -8.31 0.50 -0.32
C GLN A 105 -8.61 0.51 1.18
N VAL A 106 -7.63 0.18 2.02
CA VAL A 106 -7.77 0.30 3.48
C VAL A 106 -7.94 1.77 3.87
N ALA A 107 -7.12 2.67 3.31
CA ALA A 107 -7.20 4.10 3.60
C ALA A 107 -8.54 4.72 3.13
N ILE A 108 -9.01 4.37 1.93
CA ILE A 108 -10.28 4.87 1.39
C ILE A 108 -11.47 4.39 2.24
N GLN A 109 -11.50 3.10 2.58
CA GLN A 109 -12.63 2.53 3.33
C GLN A 109 -12.64 3.00 4.79
N SER A 110 -11.49 3.06 5.45
CA SER A 110 -11.40 3.57 6.82
C SER A 110 -11.73 5.06 6.90
N GLY A 111 -11.27 5.87 5.94
CA GLY A 111 -11.64 7.29 5.87
C GLY A 111 -13.13 7.51 5.61
N ALA A 112 -13.74 6.74 4.69
CA ALA A 112 -15.17 6.81 4.43
C ALA A 112 -16.00 6.38 5.66
N TYR A 113 -15.56 5.34 6.37
CA TYR A 113 -16.19 4.88 7.61
C TYR A 113 -16.16 5.97 8.68
N VAL A 114 -14.98 6.58 8.94
CA VAL A 114 -14.88 7.66 9.94
C VAL A 114 -15.73 8.86 9.54
N GLY A 115 -15.76 9.23 8.25
CA GLY A 115 -16.65 10.29 7.76
C GLY A 115 -18.13 9.97 8.03
N LYS A 116 -18.55 8.71 7.89
CA LYS A 116 -19.93 8.27 8.20
C LYS A 116 -20.24 8.40 9.69
N ILE A 117 -19.39 7.87 10.57
CA ILE A 117 -19.66 7.92 12.03
C ILE A 117 -19.65 9.35 12.57
N ILE A 118 -18.78 10.23 12.08
CA ILE A 118 -18.79 11.66 12.45
C ILE A 118 -20.11 12.30 12.02
N LYS A 119 -20.59 12.00 10.81
CA LYS A 119 -21.87 12.48 10.32
C LYS A 119 -23.03 12.02 11.21
N GLU A 120 -23.09 10.74 11.53
CA GLU A 120 -24.13 10.14 12.38
C GLU A 120 -24.09 10.74 13.80
N GLN A 121 -22.93 11.00 14.35
CA GLN A 121 -22.76 11.65 15.63
C GLN A 121 -23.29 13.10 15.60
N VAL A 122 -23.01 13.87 14.54
CA VAL A 122 -23.42 15.27 14.42
C VAL A 122 -24.92 15.41 14.08
N GLU A 123 -25.45 14.57 13.19
CA GLU A 123 -26.83 14.68 12.71
C GLU A 123 -27.85 13.91 13.59
N HIS A 124 -27.42 12.85 14.24
CA HIS A 124 -28.32 11.93 14.96
C HIS A 124 -27.92 11.67 16.42
N ASP A 125 -26.89 12.40 16.92
CA ASP A 125 -26.39 12.28 18.30
C ASP A 125 -26.05 10.84 18.71
N VAL A 126 -25.47 10.07 17.76
CA VAL A 126 -25.06 8.69 18.01
C VAL A 126 -23.86 8.68 18.95
N ALA A 127 -24.04 8.11 20.13
CA ALA A 127 -22.99 8.03 21.15
C ALA A 127 -21.86 7.06 20.70
N PRO A 128 -20.60 7.32 21.12
CA PRO A 128 -19.45 6.51 20.72
C PRO A 128 -19.60 5.01 20.95
N GLU A 129 -20.22 4.60 22.04
CA GLU A 129 -20.46 3.20 22.40
C GLU A 129 -21.44 2.46 21.48
N ASN A 130 -22.20 3.18 20.67
CA ASN A 130 -23.17 2.64 19.72
C ASN A 130 -22.64 2.61 18.29
N ARG A 131 -21.35 2.90 18.07
CA ARG A 131 -20.73 2.83 16.75
C ARG A 131 -20.49 1.39 16.35
N ASP A 132 -20.87 1.03 15.12
CA ASP A 132 -20.53 -0.25 14.53
C ASP A 132 -19.00 -0.36 14.33
N PRO A 133 -18.40 -1.56 14.48
CA PRO A 133 -16.97 -1.73 14.19
C PRO A 133 -16.64 -1.51 12.71
N PHE A 134 -15.44 -1.02 12.43
CA PHE A 134 -14.93 -0.95 11.07
C PHE A 134 -14.66 -2.34 10.51
N GLU A 135 -15.21 -2.65 9.37
CA GLU A 135 -14.96 -3.88 8.62
C GLU A 135 -14.33 -3.57 7.26
N TYR A 136 -13.15 -4.15 7.01
CA TYR A 136 -12.46 -4.00 5.74
C TYR A 136 -12.95 -5.03 4.73
N PHE A 137 -13.40 -4.57 3.57
CA PHE A 137 -13.73 -5.42 2.43
C PHE A 137 -12.56 -5.48 1.44
N ASP A 138 -11.91 -6.65 1.34
CA ASP A 138 -10.83 -6.88 0.38
C ASP A 138 -11.37 -6.98 -1.05
N LYS A 139 -11.11 -5.95 -1.85
CA LYS A 139 -11.47 -5.89 -3.28
C LYS A 139 -10.47 -6.58 -4.20
N GLY A 140 -9.40 -7.15 -3.62
CA GLY A 140 -8.31 -7.75 -4.35
C GLY A 140 -7.10 -6.82 -4.52
N SER A 141 -6.11 -7.31 -5.24
CA SER A 141 -4.86 -6.60 -5.47
C SER A 141 -4.49 -6.57 -6.94
N MET A 142 -3.79 -5.51 -7.35
CA MET A 142 -3.32 -5.39 -8.72
C MET A 142 -2.02 -4.60 -8.79
N ALA A 143 -1.13 -5.00 -9.72
CA ALA A 143 0.14 -4.33 -9.96
C ALA A 143 0.50 -4.34 -11.44
N ILE A 144 1.06 -3.24 -11.94
CA ILE A 144 1.71 -3.18 -13.24
C ILE A 144 3.08 -3.85 -13.15
N ILE A 145 3.38 -4.72 -14.12
CA ILE A 145 4.70 -5.32 -14.29
C ILE A 145 5.50 -4.53 -15.31
N ASN A 146 4.89 -4.27 -16.46
CA ASN A 146 5.47 -3.41 -17.51
C ASN A 146 4.35 -2.84 -18.39
N ARG A 147 4.73 -2.15 -19.47
CA ARG A 147 3.76 -1.59 -20.42
C ARG A 147 2.87 -2.70 -21.01
N PHE A 148 1.55 -2.51 -20.92
CA PHE A 148 0.50 -3.45 -21.36
C PHE A 148 0.47 -4.79 -20.62
N ASN A 149 1.13 -4.88 -19.46
CA ASN A 149 1.14 -6.09 -18.67
C ASN A 149 0.96 -5.78 -17.18
N ALA A 150 -0.10 -6.30 -16.59
CA ALA A 150 -0.38 -6.21 -15.17
C ALA A 150 -0.81 -7.57 -14.61
N VAL A 151 -0.71 -7.70 -13.31
CA VAL A 151 -1.23 -8.83 -12.55
C VAL A 151 -2.38 -8.33 -11.70
N VAL A 152 -3.52 -8.98 -11.79
CA VAL A 152 -4.73 -8.68 -11.03
C VAL A 152 -5.17 -9.94 -10.32
N LYS A 153 -5.45 -9.83 -9.02
CA LYS A 153 -6.00 -10.91 -8.21
C LYS A 153 -7.27 -10.41 -7.52
N VAL A 154 -8.40 -11.07 -7.79
CA VAL A 154 -9.69 -10.80 -7.14
C VAL A 154 -10.22 -12.13 -6.60
N GLY A 155 -10.26 -12.26 -5.29
CA GLY A 155 -10.59 -13.52 -4.64
C GLY A 155 -9.65 -14.65 -5.08
N LYS A 156 -10.20 -15.66 -5.75
CA LYS A 156 -9.44 -16.82 -6.29
C LYS A 156 -9.01 -16.66 -7.75
N VAL A 157 -9.47 -15.62 -8.42
CA VAL A 157 -9.18 -15.39 -9.85
C VAL A 157 -7.94 -14.54 -10.00
N GLU A 158 -7.02 -14.99 -10.86
CA GLU A 158 -5.79 -14.28 -11.21
C GLU A 158 -5.72 -14.07 -12.72
N ILE A 159 -5.67 -12.81 -13.13
CA ILE A 159 -5.59 -12.36 -14.52
C ILE A 159 -4.26 -11.65 -14.72
N THR A 160 -3.59 -11.94 -15.85
CA THR A 160 -2.28 -11.35 -16.18
C THR A 160 -2.26 -10.87 -17.63
N GLY A 161 -1.24 -10.08 -17.97
CA GLY A 161 -1.03 -9.60 -19.34
C GLY A 161 -1.91 -8.40 -19.68
N PHE A 162 -2.29 -8.28 -20.96
CA PHE A 162 -3.00 -7.13 -21.49
C PHE A 162 -4.40 -6.94 -20.87
N ILE A 163 -5.13 -8.01 -20.64
CA ILE A 163 -6.45 -7.94 -19.98
C ILE A 163 -6.30 -7.44 -18.54
N GLY A 164 -5.31 -7.97 -17.79
CA GLY A 164 -4.99 -7.45 -16.47
C GLY A 164 -4.63 -5.97 -16.48
N TRP A 165 -3.91 -5.52 -17.51
CA TRP A 165 -3.56 -4.12 -17.69
C TRP A 165 -4.77 -3.23 -17.99
N LEU A 166 -5.70 -3.68 -18.81
CA LEU A 166 -6.97 -2.96 -19.06
C LEU A 166 -7.83 -2.83 -17.80
N MET A 167 -7.90 -3.91 -17.00
CA MET A 167 -8.59 -3.88 -15.71
C MET A 167 -7.92 -2.90 -14.75
N TRP A 168 -6.59 -2.94 -14.65
CA TRP A 168 -5.82 -2.01 -13.83
C TRP A 168 -6.09 -0.56 -14.25
N LEU A 169 -6.04 -0.28 -15.56
CA LEU A 169 -6.29 1.04 -16.11
C LEU A 169 -7.69 1.53 -15.76
N GLY A 170 -8.72 0.72 -16.00
CA GLY A 170 -10.11 1.07 -15.73
C GLY A 170 -10.35 1.40 -14.25
N VAL A 171 -9.83 0.57 -13.34
CA VAL A 171 -9.94 0.80 -11.90
C VAL A 171 -9.23 2.09 -11.50
N HIS A 172 -7.98 2.29 -11.91
CA HIS A 172 -7.23 3.48 -11.50
C HIS A 172 -7.81 4.77 -12.07
N LEU A 173 -8.30 4.77 -13.30
CA LEU A 173 -8.98 5.93 -13.88
C LEU A 173 -10.29 6.25 -13.16
N SER A 174 -11.02 5.24 -12.68
CA SER A 174 -12.28 5.47 -11.95
C SER A 174 -12.05 6.12 -10.59
N PHE A 175 -10.93 5.79 -9.92
CA PHE A 175 -10.57 6.39 -8.63
C PHE A 175 -9.89 7.77 -8.75
N LEU A 176 -9.44 8.18 -9.93
CA LEU A 176 -8.91 9.53 -10.11
C LEU A 176 -10.02 10.57 -10.02
N THR A 177 -9.80 11.56 -9.16
CA THR A 177 -10.71 12.69 -9.01
C THR A 177 -10.50 13.74 -10.11
N GLY A 178 -11.58 14.18 -10.72
CA GLY A 178 -11.58 15.22 -11.74
C GLY A 178 -11.28 14.74 -13.16
N THR A 179 -12.08 15.20 -14.12
CA THR A 179 -11.97 14.84 -15.55
C THR A 179 -10.61 15.21 -16.14
N ARG A 180 -10.06 16.38 -15.75
CA ARG A 180 -8.72 16.82 -16.18
C ARG A 180 -7.65 15.81 -15.80
N ASN A 181 -7.65 15.33 -14.56
CA ASN A 181 -6.65 14.38 -14.07
C ASN A 181 -6.76 13.03 -14.81
N ARG A 182 -7.97 12.58 -15.10
CA ARG A 182 -8.21 11.38 -15.92
C ARG A 182 -7.64 11.51 -17.32
N LEU A 183 -7.89 12.63 -17.99
CA LEU A 183 -7.35 12.91 -19.34
C LEU A 183 -5.84 13.01 -19.34
N VAL A 184 -5.25 13.72 -18.38
CA VAL A 184 -3.79 13.83 -18.22
C VAL A 184 -3.17 12.47 -17.96
N ALA A 185 -3.72 11.66 -17.07
CA ALA A 185 -3.21 10.32 -16.78
C ALA A 185 -3.21 9.44 -18.03
N VAL A 186 -4.30 9.44 -18.83
CA VAL A 186 -4.36 8.69 -20.08
C VAL A 186 -3.34 9.20 -21.08
N SER A 187 -3.22 10.51 -21.25
CA SER A 187 -2.31 11.12 -22.25
C SER A 187 -0.85 10.83 -21.90
N TYR A 188 -0.44 11.07 -20.65
CA TYR A 188 0.97 10.93 -20.25
C TYR A 188 1.40 9.49 -20.05
N THR A 189 0.55 8.64 -19.51
CA THR A 189 0.94 7.25 -19.19
C THR A 189 0.74 6.28 -20.35
N HIS A 190 -0.13 6.60 -21.30
CA HIS A 190 -0.52 5.65 -22.36
C HIS A 190 -0.24 6.14 -23.78
N LEU A 191 -0.23 7.44 -24.04
CA LEU A 191 -0.03 8.01 -25.38
C LEU A 191 1.35 8.61 -25.61
N THR A 192 2.07 9.02 -24.55
CA THR A 192 3.44 9.47 -24.74
C THR A 192 4.34 8.30 -25.11
N LEU A 193 4.89 8.38 -26.30
CA LEU A 193 5.98 7.50 -26.73
C LEU A 193 7.12 7.60 -25.72
N PRO A 194 7.82 6.48 -25.41
CA PRO A 194 9.00 6.54 -24.55
C PRO A 194 10.00 7.50 -25.20
N THR A 195 10.20 8.64 -24.57
CA THR A 195 11.32 9.53 -24.91
C THR A 195 12.60 8.72 -24.80
N LYS A 196 13.25 8.58 -25.95
CA LYS A 196 14.59 8.04 -26.20
C LYS A 196 15.28 7.34 -25.02
N ARG A 197 15.64 6.08 -25.25
CA ARG A 197 16.80 5.47 -24.58
C ARG A 197 17.99 6.40 -24.78
N ILE A 198 18.50 6.96 -23.70
CA ILE A 198 19.85 7.48 -23.60
C ILE A 198 20.73 6.30 -23.20
#